data_859d934a48e3d94926f5cc6db730029b
#
_entry.id   859d934a48e3d94926f5cc6db730029b
#
_cell.length_a   1.000
_cell.length_b   1.000
_cell.length_c   1.000
_cell.angle_alpha   90.00
_cell.angle_beta   90.00
_cell.angle_gamma   90.00
#
_symmetry.space_group_name_H-M   'P 1'
#
loop_
_entity.id
_entity.type
_entity.pdbx_description
1 polymer ?
#
loop_
_entity_poly.entity_id
_entity_poly.type
_entity_poly.pdbx_seq_one_letter_code
_entity_poly.pdbx_strand_id
1 'polypeptide(L)'
;MLFRSVPAHDSRDYAFARKFNLPVIPVIDNGQPIDLSKSSYDAKEGKMINSGLIDGMEVKEAIAFIAEEVEKRGIGKSKINYRLRDAIFSRQRYWGEPFPVYYKDSMPYMIDEAELPLELPEIDKYLPTENGEPPLGRAKNWTTKEGYPIELNTMPGFAGSSAYYLRYMDPHNDKALVSHEADAYWRNVDLYLGGAEHATGHLIYSRFWNMFLYDLGVVCEPEPFKKLINQGMIQGRSNFVYRIVGTNTYVSAGLKSQYETTEIHVDVNIVKNDILDTEAFRKWMPDYADAEFILEDGKYICGWAVEKMSKSMFNVVNPDDIIEQFGADTLRLYEMFLGPLEAHKPWDTQGIDGVYKFLRKFWRLFLNGEEFSVSDEVPTKEELKVLHKTLKKIEFDIENFSFNTSIPAFMICTNELAALKCNKRAILEPLVVAIAPYAPHIAEELWHLLGHAESVTGATFPQWEEKYLVEDSFEYPVSFNGKVRFKLNMPLTATQAEIEAAVKASPEAGKWLEGKEIRKMIIVPKKIVNVVIA
;
A
#
# COMPACT_ATOMS: atom_id res chain seq x y z
N MET A 1 45.88 -21.71 20.41
CA MET A 1 44.98 -20.70 19.85
C MET A 1 43.93 -21.43 19.02
N LEU A 2 42.70 -21.49 19.47
CA LEU A 2 41.63 -22.16 18.74
C LEU A 2 41.16 -21.19 17.66
N PHE A 3 41.54 -21.44 16.40
CA PHE A 3 41.09 -20.65 15.25
C PHE A 3 39.64 -21.01 14.91
N ARG A 4 38.78 -20.02 14.87
CA ARG A 4 37.44 -20.09 14.31
C ARG A 4 37.52 -19.67 12.84
N SER A 5 38.24 -20.43 12.04
CA SER A 5 38.46 -20.07 10.63
C SER A 5 37.83 -21.14 9.74
N VAL A 6 37.04 -20.73 8.79
CA VAL A 6 36.44 -21.57 7.74
C VAL A 6 36.78 -20.99 6.39
N PRO A 7 38.03 -21.16 5.92
CA PRO A 7 38.53 -20.47 4.73
C PRO A 7 37.71 -20.68 3.45
N ALA A 8 37.06 -21.83 3.32
CA ALA A 8 36.23 -22.11 2.15
C ALA A 8 34.98 -21.23 2.06
N HIS A 9 34.51 -20.64 3.19
CA HIS A 9 33.20 -19.95 3.30
C HIS A 9 33.27 -18.59 4.01
N ASP A 10 34.44 -18.00 4.08
CA ASP A 10 34.66 -16.61 4.51
C ASP A 10 35.81 -16.01 3.69
N SER A 11 35.54 -14.91 3.00
CA SER A 11 36.49 -14.27 2.06
C SER A 11 37.77 -13.77 2.72
N ARG A 12 37.71 -13.32 3.99
CA ARG A 12 38.89 -12.85 4.74
C ARG A 12 39.74 -14.02 5.21
N ASP A 13 39.12 -15.07 5.72
CA ASP A 13 39.79 -16.30 6.11
C ASP A 13 40.41 -16.98 4.90
N TYR A 14 39.73 -16.97 3.76
CA TYR A 14 40.22 -17.47 2.48
C TYR A 14 41.48 -16.73 2.04
N ALA A 15 41.46 -15.39 2.04
CA ALA A 15 42.62 -14.58 1.66
C ALA A 15 43.83 -14.88 2.57
N PHE A 16 43.60 -15.04 3.87
CA PHE A 16 44.63 -15.43 4.83
C PHE A 16 45.18 -16.84 4.53
N ALA A 17 44.29 -17.82 4.34
CA ALA A 17 44.68 -19.20 4.05
C ALA A 17 45.53 -19.31 2.77
N ARG A 18 45.13 -18.59 1.72
CA ARG A 18 45.88 -18.51 0.45
C ARG A 18 47.25 -17.88 0.63
N LYS A 19 47.36 -16.81 1.40
CA LYS A 19 48.63 -16.12 1.67
C LYS A 19 49.63 -17.04 2.42
N PHE A 20 49.15 -17.87 3.29
CA PHE A 20 50.01 -18.74 4.13
C PHE A 20 49.98 -20.20 3.68
N ASN A 21 49.45 -20.49 2.49
CA ASN A 21 49.35 -21.86 1.93
C ASN A 21 48.67 -22.88 2.87
N LEU A 22 47.66 -22.45 3.61
CA LEU A 22 46.87 -23.32 4.46
C LEU A 22 45.81 -24.09 3.64
N PRO A 23 45.39 -25.28 4.06
CA PRO A 23 44.38 -26.06 3.36
C PRO A 23 43.02 -25.32 3.42
N VAL A 24 42.30 -25.32 2.30
CA VAL A 24 40.96 -24.79 2.17
C VAL A 24 40.02 -25.95 1.89
N ILE A 25 39.24 -26.33 2.92
CA ILE A 25 38.35 -27.52 2.87
C ILE A 25 36.91 -27.04 2.75
N PRO A 26 36.14 -27.44 1.71
CA PRO A 26 34.74 -27.09 1.62
C PRO A 26 33.91 -27.79 2.69
N VAL A 27 33.03 -27.06 3.34
CA VAL A 27 32.09 -27.59 4.34
C VAL A 27 30.62 -27.34 3.95
N ILE A 28 30.38 -26.73 2.79
CA ILE A 28 29.05 -26.57 2.22
C ILE A 28 29.12 -27.08 0.78
N ASP A 29 28.11 -27.88 0.39
CA ASP A 29 27.85 -28.34 -0.98
C ASP A 29 26.49 -27.73 -1.44
N ASN A 30 26.52 -26.91 -2.47
CA ASN A 30 25.32 -26.29 -3.06
C ASN A 30 24.77 -27.08 -4.26
N GLY A 31 25.30 -28.29 -4.50
CA GLY A 31 24.92 -29.12 -5.64
C GLY A 31 25.57 -28.72 -6.97
N GLN A 32 26.49 -27.73 -6.96
CA GLN A 32 27.27 -27.32 -8.13
C GLN A 32 28.77 -27.31 -7.80
N PRO A 33 29.65 -27.51 -8.78
CA PRO A 33 31.09 -27.44 -8.56
C PRO A 33 31.53 -26.05 -8.03
N ILE A 34 32.04 -25.99 -6.82
CA ILE A 34 32.58 -24.76 -6.23
C ILE A 34 34.09 -24.70 -6.53
N ASP A 35 34.53 -23.70 -7.28
CA ASP A 35 35.95 -23.51 -7.60
C ASP A 35 36.67 -22.71 -6.51
N LEU A 36 37.09 -23.38 -5.46
CA LEU A 36 37.85 -22.79 -4.37
C LEU A 36 39.30 -22.40 -4.74
N SER A 37 39.73 -22.62 -5.99
CA SER A 37 41.04 -22.12 -6.45
C SER A 37 41.05 -20.63 -6.69
N LYS A 38 39.88 -20.01 -6.96
CA LYS A 38 39.70 -18.60 -7.31
C LYS A 38 39.15 -17.73 -6.17
N SER A 39 38.16 -18.24 -5.45
CA SER A 39 37.49 -17.48 -4.39
C SER A 39 36.87 -18.40 -3.34
N SER A 40 36.50 -17.84 -2.18
CA SER A 40 35.63 -18.51 -1.21
C SER A 40 34.19 -18.57 -1.73
N TYR A 41 33.41 -19.48 -1.16
CA TYR A 41 31.96 -19.55 -1.32
C TYR A 41 31.29 -19.03 -0.05
N ASP A 42 30.95 -17.73 -0.03
CA ASP A 42 30.47 -17.04 1.17
C ASP A 42 28.94 -17.17 1.37
N ALA A 43 28.20 -17.73 0.39
CA ALA A 43 26.78 -18.00 0.53
C ALA A 43 26.54 -19.10 1.56
N LYS A 44 25.54 -18.88 2.43
CA LYS A 44 25.14 -19.85 3.48
C LYS A 44 23.98 -20.71 2.98
N GLU A 45 24.13 -21.27 1.78
CA GLU A 45 23.11 -22.07 1.08
C GLU A 45 23.71 -23.38 0.62
N GLY A 46 23.00 -24.49 0.87
CA GLY A 46 23.43 -25.83 0.54
C GLY A 46 23.50 -26.76 1.76
N LYS A 47 24.02 -27.97 1.55
CA LYS A 47 24.15 -29.02 2.57
C LYS A 47 25.53 -29.02 3.17
N MET A 48 25.58 -29.30 4.46
CA MET A 48 26.84 -29.45 5.17
C MET A 48 27.56 -30.73 4.75
N ILE A 49 28.88 -30.62 4.51
CA ILE A 49 29.78 -31.71 4.21
C ILE A 49 31.06 -31.55 5.04
N ASN A 50 31.82 -32.61 5.20
CA ASN A 50 33.09 -32.60 5.98
C ASN A 50 32.96 -31.99 7.38
N SER A 51 31.80 -32.10 8.01
CA SER A 51 31.41 -31.41 9.24
C SER A 51 30.88 -32.39 10.33
N GLY A 52 31.01 -33.67 10.11
CA GLY A 52 30.69 -34.72 11.07
C GLY A 52 29.22 -34.79 11.46
N LEU A 53 28.88 -34.40 12.69
CA LEU A 53 27.51 -34.51 13.22
C LEU A 53 26.42 -33.77 12.38
N ILE A 54 26.81 -32.81 11.57
CA ILE A 54 25.91 -31.99 10.79
C ILE A 54 25.97 -32.27 9.28
N ASP A 55 26.73 -33.29 8.86
CA ASP A 55 26.81 -33.66 7.46
C ASP A 55 25.44 -34.03 6.91
N GLY A 56 25.12 -33.50 5.71
CA GLY A 56 23.85 -33.68 5.02
C GLY A 56 22.71 -32.75 5.46
N MET A 57 22.86 -31.99 6.54
CA MET A 57 21.88 -31.00 6.98
C MET A 57 21.95 -29.73 6.09
N GLU A 58 20.81 -29.07 5.87
CA GLU A 58 20.80 -27.72 5.33
C GLU A 58 21.51 -26.75 6.29
N VAL A 59 22.22 -25.75 5.75
CA VAL A 59 23.04 -24.84 6.58
C VAL A 59 22.23 -24.18 7.70
N LYS A 60 20.98 -23.79 7.47
CA LYS A 60 20.10 -23.16 8.48
C LYS A 60 19.78 -24.14 9.63
N GLU A 61 19.47 -25.38 9.30
CA GLU A 61 19.19 -26.45 10.26
C GLU A 61 20.43 -26.82 11.06
N ALA A 62 21.59 -26.93 10.40
CA ALA A 62 22.86 -27.23 11.02
C ALA A 62 23.26 -26.14 12.04
N ILE A 63 23.03 -24.86 11.78
CA ILE A 63 23.32 -23.78 12.73
C ILE A 63 22.48 -23.92 14.00
N ALA A 64 21.18 -24.21 13.88
CA ALA A 64 20.30 -24.38 15.03
C ALA A 64 20.69 -25.65 15.82
N PHE A 65 20.90 -26.78 15.14
CA PHE A 65 21.28 -28.05 15.75
C PHE A 65 22.61 -27.97 16.51
N ILE A 66 23.65 -27.36 15.91
CA ILE A 66 24.96 -27.29 16.57
C ILE A 66 24.94 -26.36 17.79
N ALA A 67 24.13 -25.28 17.75
CA ALA A 67 23.95 -24.40 18.91
C ALA A 67 23.34 -25.17 20.09
N GLU A 68 22.29 -25.95 19.84
CA GLU A 68 21.65 -26.79 20.86
C GLU A 68 22.59 -27.89 21.39
N GLU A 69 23.34 -28.53 20.50
CA GLU A 69 24.28 -29.61 20.88
C GLU A 69 25.46 -29.10 21.74
N VAL A 70 25.96 -27.89 21.43
CA VAL A 70 27.00 -27.22 22.21
C VAL A 70 26.50 -26.88 23.63
N GLU A 71 25.24 -26.47 23.75
CA GLU A 71 24.61 -26.23 25.06
C GLU A 71 24.41 -27.53 25.84
N LYS A 72 23.92 -28.61 25.22
CA LYS A 72 23.74 -29.93 25.82
C LYS A 72 25.05 -30.49 26.36
N ARG A 73 26.15 -30.27 25.66
CA ARG A 73 27.49 -30.72 26.09
C ARG A 73 28.12 -29.81 27.15
N GLY A 74 27.51 -28.69 27.49
CA GLY A 74 28.04 -27.74 28.46
C GLY A 74 29.35 -27.06 28.05
N ILE A 75 29.69 -27.10 26.75
CA ILE A 75 30.93 -26.51 26.20
C ILE A 75 30.72 -25.11 25.62
N GLY A 76 29.48 -24.63 25.61
CA GLY A 76 29.12 -23.26 25.17
C GLY A 76 27.64 -22.99 25.41
N LYS A 77 27.22 -21.79 25.02
CA LYS A 77 25.83 -21.39 25.05
C LYS A 77 25.51 -20.48 23.86
N SER A 78 24.28 -20.57 23.36
CA SER A 78 23.76 -19.66 22.37
C SER A 78 23.66 -18.24 22.96
N LYS A 79 24.08 -17.24 22.22
CA LYS A 79 24.01 -15.85 22.63
C LYS A 79 23.58 -14.98 21.44
N ILE A 80 22.53 -14.25 21.62
CA ILE A 80 22.12 -13.23 20.67
C ILE A 80 22.93 -11.96 20.95
N ASN A 81 23.70 -11.50 19.96
CA ASN A 81 24.43 -10.26 20.04
C ASN A 81 23.70 -9.22 19.19
N TYR A 82 23.19 -8.19 19.83
CA TYR A 82 22.62 -7.04 19.15
C TYR A 82 23.74 -6.10 18.74
N ARG A 83 23.72 -5.67 17.48
CA ARG A 83 24.62 -4.64 16.94
C ARG A 83 23.76 -3.48 16.47
N LEU A 84 23.52 -2.56 17.36
CA LEU A 84 22.83 -1.30 17.06
C LEU A 84 23.87 -0.24 16.66
N ARG A 85 23.48 0.64 15.76
CA ARG A 85 24.21 1.89 15.52
C ARG A 85 23.74 2.91 16.54
N ASP A 86 24.64 3.76 17.00
CA ASP A 86 24.27 4.87 17.86
C ASP A 86 23.26 5.77 17.14
N ALA A 87 22.19 6.12 17.83
CA ALA A 87 21.21 7.08 17.36
C ALA A 87 21.60 8.47 17.83
N ILE A 88 21.80 9.39 16.88
CA ILE A 88 22.06 10.80 17.17
C ILE A 88 20.70 11.49 17.28
N PHE A 89 20.36 11.93 18.50
CA PHE A 89 19.12 12.65 18.80
C PHE A 89 19.33 14.17 18.69
N SER A 90 20.07 14.64 17.69
CA SER A 90 20.28 16.05 17.42
C SER A 90 20.38 16.29 15.92
N ARG A 91 20.06 17.52 15.51
CA ARG A 91 20.14 17.97 14.12
C ARG A 91 20.76 19.37 14.05
N GLN A 92 21.58 19.57 13.08
CA GLN A 92 22.19 20.86 12.73
C GLN A 92 21.22 21.67 11.87
N ARG A 93 20.04 21.93 12.41
CA ARG A 93 18.95 22.66 11.73
C ARG A 93 18.38 23.73 12.65
N TYR A 94 17.82 24.78 12.06
CA TYR A 94 17.10 25.80 12.81
C TYR A 94 15.72 25.29 13.27
N TRP A 95 14.94 24.75 12.33
CA TRP A 95 13.60 24.26 12.63
C TRP A 95 13.65 22.91 13.33
N GLY A 96 13.23 22.92 14.58
CA GLY A 96 13.17 21.80 15.51
C GLY A 96 13.05 22.31 16.93
N GLU A 97 12.65 21.45 17.86
CA GLU A 97 12.63 21.80 19.29
C GLU A 97 14.06 22.03 19.77
N PRO A 98 14.38 23.20 20.38
CA PRO A 98 15.70 23.45 20.94
C PRO A 98 15.92 22.60 22.20
N PHE A 99 17.17 22.21 22.44
CA PHE A 99 17.53 21.53 23.68
C PHE A 99 17.63 22.56 24.82
N PRO A 100 16.93 22.35 25.94
CA PRO A 100 17.05 23.23 27.09
C PRO A 100 18.33 22.96 27.90
N VAL A 101 19.48 23.07 27.21
CA VAL A 101 20.80 22.78 27.74
C VAL A 101 21.73 23.96 27.46
N TYR A 102 22.48 24.38 28.48
CA TYR A 102 23.56 25.35 28.33
C TYR A 102 24.90 24.76 28.79
N TYR A 103 26.00 25.39 28.39
CA TYR A 103 27.34 24.94 28.72
C TYR A 103 28.06 25.93 29.64
N LYS A 104 28.61 25.41 30.73
CA LYS A 104 29.51 26.12 31.60
C LYS A 104 30.80 25.31 31.75
N ASP A 105 31.94 25.91 31.45
CA ASP A 105 33.23 25.23 31.47
C ASP A 105 33.23 23.93 30.62
N SER A 106 32.57 23.97 29.48
CA SER A 106 32.36 22.82 28.57
C SER A 106 31.53 21.65 29.16
N MET A 107 30.90 21.84 30.30
CA MET A 107 29.98 20.88 30.92
C MET A 107 28.52 21.26 30.64
N PRO A 108 27.67 20.32 30.25
CA PRO A 108 26.25 20.59 30.00
C PRO A 108 25.45 20.70 31.30
N TYR A 109 24.53 21.64 31.33
CA TYR A 109 23.56 21.87 32.40
C TYR A 109 22.18 22.11 31.84
N MET A 110 21.14 21.71 32.55
CA MET A 110 19.75 21.97 32.17
C MET A 110 19.37 23.42 32.47
N ILE A 111 18.59 24.03 31.56
CA ILE A 111 17.92 25.33 31.83
C ILE A 111 16.85 25.08 32.88
N ASP A 112 16.64 26.04 33.80
CA ASP A 112 15.62 25.98 34.83
C ASP A 112 14.21 25.89 34.21
N GLU A 113 13.35 25.06 34.78
CA GLU A 113 11.97 24.89 34.30
C GLU A 113 11.17 26.21 34.28
N ALA A 114 11.49 27.13 35.20
CA ALA A 114 10.88 28.47 35.25
C ALA A 114 11.25 29.36 34.04
N GLU A 115 12.26 28.98 33.26
CA GLU A 115 12.69 29.68 32.05
C GLU A 115 12.15 29.04 30.74
N LEU A 116 11.36 28.00 30.86
CA LEU A 116 10.68 27.37 29.73
C LEU A 116 9.33 28.05 29.43
N PRO A 117 8.86 28.05 28.18
CA PRO A 117 9.44 27.41 27.01
C PRO A 117 10.69 28.12 26.45
N LEU A 118 11.67 27.34 25.96
CA LEU A 118 12.83 27.89 25.24
C LEU A 118 12.42 28.14 23.78
N GLU A 119 12.22 29.38 23.40
CA GLU A 119 11.81 29.79 22.06
C GLU A 119 13.02 29.94 21.13
N LEU A 120 12.83 29.60 19.85
CA LEU A 120 13.86 29.78 18.84
C LEU A 120 14.13 31.27 18.57
N PRO A 121 15.39 31.72 18.59
CA PRO A 121 15.75 33.11 18.37
C PRO A 121 15.64 33.52 16.92
N GLU A 122 15.44 34.77 16.61
CA GLU A 122 15.56 35.29 15.24
C GLU A 122 17.01 35.23 14.76
N ILE A 123 17.19 34.77 13.51
CA ILE A 123 18.48 34.70 12.83
C ILE A 123 18.40 35.30 11.41
N ASP A 124 19.53 35.72 10.90
CA ASP A 124 19.62 36.35 9.57
C ASP A 124 19.43 35.37 8.40
N LYS A 125 19.84 34.12 8.59
CA LYS A 125 19.78 33.06 7.57
C LYS A 125 19.65 31.69 8.22
N TYR A 126 18.88 30.80 7.62
CA TYR A 126 18.73 29.39 8.06
C TYR A 126 19.85 28.48 7.51
N LEU A 127 21.06 28.99 7.47
CA LEU A 127 22.26 28.29 6.99
C LEU A 127 23.27 28.15 8.14
N PRO A 128 24.17 27.16 8.08
CA PRO A 128 25.30 27.07 9.01
C PRO A 128 26.11 28.36 9.07
N THR A 129 26.84 28.57 10.16
CA THR A 129 27.81 29.67 10.27
C THR A 129 28.99 29.44 9.31
N GLU A 130 29.81 30.45 9.09
CA GLU A 130 31.01 30.30 8.27
C GLU A 130 32.02 29.30 8.86
N ASN A 131 31.95 29.06 10.16
CA ASN A 131 32.80 28.07 10.84
C ASN A 131 32.18 26.65 10.86
N GLY A 132 31.01 26.46 10.23
CA GLY A 132 30.33 25.19 10.14
C GLY A 132 29.46 24.86 11.37
N GLU A 133 29.23 25.81 12.28
CA GLU A 133 28.28 25.61 13.40
C GLU A 133 26.83 25.56 12.92
N PRO A 134 25.92 24.92 13.66
CA PRO A 134 24.50 24.91 13.33
C PRO A 134 23.89 26.31 13.16
N PRO A 135 22.76 26.47 12.45
CA PRO A 135 22.13 27.78 12.20
C PRO A 135 21.87 28.62 13.46
N LEU A 136 21.60 28.00 14.62
CA LEU A 136 21.44 28.71 15.88
C LEU A 136 22.71 29.46 16.32
N GLY A 137 23.89 29.05 15.86
CA GLY A 137 25.15 29.79 16.09
C GLY A 137 25.18 31.17 15.42
N ARG A 138 24.21 31.50 14.55
CA ARG A 138 24.06 32.83 13.93
C ARG A 138 23.29 33.81 14.83
N ALA A 139 22.63 33.31 15.89
CA ALA A 139 21.86 34.13 16.80
C ALA A 139 22.80 35.00 17.68
N LYS A 140 22.45 36.25 17.82
CA LYS A 140 23.27 37.21 18.59
C LYS A 140 23.18 37.00 20.11
N ASN A 141 22.07 36.47 20.60
CA ASN A 141 21.74 36.39 22.05
C ASN A 141 21.26 34.97 22.43
N TRP A 142 21.91 33.92 21.90
CA TRP A 142 21.57 32.54 22.23
C TRP A 142 22.37 32.06 23.44
N THR A 143 22.06 32.69 24.61
CA THR A 143 22.74 32.47 25.89
C THR A 143 21.73 32.51 27.02
N THR A 144 22.07 31.92 28.17
CA THR A 144 21.31 32.12 29.41
C THR A 144 21.40 33.60 29.87
N LYS A 145 20.63 33.97 30.86
CA LYS A 145 20.66 35.31 31.49
C LYS A 145 22.05 35.65 32.06
N GLU A 146 22.80 34.63 32.49
CA GLU A 146 24.16 34.73 33.00
C GLU A 146 25.23 34.74 31.88
N GLY A 147 24.82 34.61 30.61
CA GLY A 147 25.70 34.65 29.45
C GLY A 147 26.33 33.31 29.06
N TYR A 148 25.87 32.19 29.61
CA TYR A 148 26.35 30.86 29.19
C TYR A 148 25.73 30.45 27.87
N PRO A 149 26.53 29.86 26.91
CA PRO A 149 26.03 29.47 25.61
C PRO A 149 25.03 28.32 25.73
N ILE A 150 23.91 28.41 24.99
CA ILE A 150 22.89 27.39 24.88
C ILE A 150 23.25 26.47 23.72
N GLU A 151 22.82 25.19 23.77
CA GLU A 151 23.02 24.18 22.73
C GLU A 151 22.53 24.69 21.35
N LEU A 152 23.37 24.52 20.34
CA LEU A 152 23.13 25.01 18.98
C LEU A 152 22.35 24.03 18.11
N ASN A 153 22.32 22.73 18.48
CA ASN A 153 21.53 21.73 17.78
C ASN A 153 20.07 21.81 18.21
N THR A 154 19.20 21.33 17.35
CA THR A 154 17.78 21.11 17.66
C THR A 154 17.47 19.61 17.72
N MET A 155 16.37 19.24 18.33
CA MET A 155 15.88 17.87 18.31
C MET A 155 15.47 17.47 16.88
N PRO A 156 15.38 16.16 16.55
CA PRO A 156 14.81 15.72 15.29
C PRO A 156 13.40 16.25 15.08
N GLY A 157 13.02 16.52 13.83
CA GLY A 157 11.68 17.02 13.51
C GLY A 157 10.52 16.13 13.98
N PHE A 158 10.79 14.87 14.33
CA PHE A 158 9.82 13.94 14.89
C PHE A 158 9.79 13.93 16.43
N ALA A 159 10.59 14.72 17.13
CA ALA A 159 10.64 14.68 18.59
C ALA A 159 9.28 15.02 19.22
N GLY A 160 8.81 16.24 19.06
CA GLY A 160 7.52 16.68 19.59
C GLY A 160 6.33 16.05 18.84
N SER A 161 6.40 16.02 17.49
CA SER A 161 5.32 15.48 16.67
C SER A 161 5.05 13.99 16.88
N SER A 162 5.98 13.25 17.46
CA SER A 162 5.78 11.83 17.74
C SER A 162 4.82 11.54 18.90
N ALA A 163 4.61 12.52 19.79
CA ALA A 163 3.71 12.41 20.94
C ALA A 163 2.44 13.27 20.79
N TYR A 164 2.14 13.77 19.59
CA TYR A 164 1.02 14.71 19.35
C TYR A 164 -0.33 14.16 19.80
N TYR A 165 -0.56 12.84 19.68
CA TYR A 165 -1.82 12.19 20.07
C TYR A 165 -2.11 12.36 21.57
N LEU A 166 -1.10 12.43 22.43
CA LEU A 166 -1.27 12.73 23.86
C LEU A 166 -1.79 14.14 24.06
N ARG A 167 -1.22 15.13 23.36
CA ARG A 167 -1.70 16.51 23.41
C ARG A 167 -3.14 16.64 22.87
N TYR A 168 -3.53 15.83 21.88
CA TYR A 168 -4.89 15.81 21.35
C TYR A 168 -5.93 15.31 22.37
N MET A 169 -5.52 14.45 23.31
CA MET A 169 -6.41 14.00 24.40
C MET A 169 -6.75 15.12 25.37
N ASP A 170 -5.87 16.12 25.51
CA ASP A 170 -6.01 17.21 26.49
C ASP A 170 -5.43 18.53 25.92
N PRO A 171 -6.04 19.10 24.87
CA PRO A 171 -5.43 20.16 24.07
C PRO A 171 -5.32 21.51 24.81
N HIS A 172 -6.11 21.73 25.83
CA HIS A 172 -6.17 22.99 26.59
C HIS A 172 -5.41 22.92 27.93
N ASN A 173 -4.70 21.84 28.20
CA ASN A 173 -3.93 21.70 29.42
C ASN A 173 -2.63 22.50 29.31
N ASP A 174 -2.51 23.54 30.16
CA ASP A 174 -1.35 24.42 30.24
C ASP A 174 -0.30 23.97 31.27
N LYS A 175 -0.57 22.88 32.02
CA LYS A 175 0.29 22.40 33.11
C LYS A 175 1.04 21.11 32.78
N ALA A 176 0.51 20.29 31.91
CA ALA A 176 1.08 19.00 31.55
C ALA A 176 0.84 18.66 30.06
N LEU A 177 1.62 17.76 29.53
CA LEU A 177 1.43 17.22 28.16
C LEU A 177 0.02 16.62 28.00
N VAL A 178 -0.41 15.87 28.99
CA VAL A 178 -1.74 15.27 29.14
C VAL A 178 -2.04 15.10 30.62
N SER A 179 -3.26 15.36 31.08
CA SER A 179 -3.67 15.04 32.44
C SER A 179 -3.84 13.53 32.61
N HIS A 180 -3.60 13.06 33.83
CA HIS A 180 -3.80 11.64 34.13
C HIS A 180 -5.26 11.21 33.92
N GLU A 181 -6.23 12.08 34.15
CA GLU A 181 -7.65 11.81 33.90
C GLU A 181 -7.96 11.63 32.42
N ALA A 182 -7.44 12.50 31.55
CA ALA A 182 -7.63 12.39 30.10
C ALA A 182 -6.93 11.15 29.52
N ASP A 183 -5.69 10.87 29.98
CA ASP A 183 -4.95 9.68 29.59
C ASP A 183 -5.67 8.39 30.03
N ALA A 184 -6.15 8.33 31.28
CA ALA A 184 -6.90 7.18 31.79
C ALA A 184 -8.24 6.96 31.08
N TYR A 185 -8.86 8.03 30.57
CA TYR A 185 -10.11 7.95 29.79
C TYR A 185 -9.86 7.47 28.36
N TRP A 186 -8.95 8.11 27.62
CA TRP A 186 -8.68 7.82 26.21
C TRP A 186 -7.78 6.60 26.02
N ARG A 187 -6.82 6.40 26.92
CA ARG A 187 -5.82 5.32 26.85
C ARG A 187 -5.04 5.35 25.54
N ASN A 188 -4.62 4.19 25.05
CA ASN A 188 -3.96 4.08 23.74
C ASN A 188 -4.94 4.29 22.58
N VAL A 189 -4.45 4.82 21.47
CA VAL A 189 -5.23 5.11 20.27
C VAL A 189 -5.82 3.83 19.68
N ASP A 190 -7.12 3.80 19.42
CA ASP A 190 -7.82 2.60 18.94
C ASP A 190 -7.39 2.18 17.54
N LEU A 191 -7.22 3.15 16.62
CA LEU A 191 -6.78 2.94 15.27
C LEU A 191 -5.80 4.03 14.85
N TYR A 192 -4.61 3.64 14.43
CA TYR A 192 -3.59 4.52 13.88
C TYR A 192 -3.32 4.17 12.42
N LEU A 193 -3.56 5.12 11.53
CA LEU A 193 -3.47 4.93 10.09
C LEU A 193 -2.45 5.91 9.50
N GLY A 194 -1.47 5.41 8.76
CA GLY A 194 -0.44 6.24 8.15
C GLY A 194 0.39 5.47 7.13
N GLY A 195 1.09 6.19 6.24
CA GLY A 195 1.92 5.57 5.21
C GLY A 195 3.13 4.82 5.78
N ALA A 196 3.57 3.79 5.05
CA ALA A 196 4.73 2.97 5.42
C ALA A 196 6.05 3.78 5.46
N GLU A 197 6.12 4.94 4.81
CA GLU A 197 7.27 5.86 4.86
C GLU A 197 7.55 6.43 6.25
N HIS A 198 6.55 6.43 7.14
CA HIS A 198 6.68 6.90 8.51
C HIS A 198 7.21 5.83 9.49
N ALA A 199 7.41 4.59 9.04
CA ALA A 199 7.79 3.46 9.89
C ALA A 199 9.10 3.68 10.65
N THR A 200 10.11 4.25 10.00
CA THR A 200 11.44 4.46 10.59
C THR A 200 11.61 5.78 11.34
N GLY A 201 10.85 6.80 11.00
CA GLY A 201 10.89 8.10 11.65
C GLY A 201 9.84 8.18 12.75
N HIS A 202 8.64 8.61 12.40
CA HIS A 202 7.57 8.90 13.34
C HIS A 202 7.16 7.72 14.23
N LEU A 203 6.95 6.52 13.68
CA LEU A 203 6.42 5.38 14.45
C LEU A 203 7.39 4.86 15.50
N ILE A 204 8.70 4.80 15.19
CA ILE A 204 9.72 4.41 16.17
C ILE A 204 9.78 5.44 17.32
N TYR A 205 9.78 6.74 17.00
CA TYR A 205 9.78 7.78 18.01
C TYR A 205 8.50 7.77 18.84
N SER A 206 7.31 7.61 18.25
CA SER A 206 6.04 7.52 18.97
C SER A 206 6.07 6.40 20.01
N ARG A 207 6.51 5.22 19.60
CA ARG A 207 6.60 4.07 20.48
C ARG A 207 7.64 4.27 21.58
N PHE A 208 8.83 4.79 21.23
CA PHE A 208 9.88 5.07 22.19
C PHE A 208 9.45 6.10 23.24
N TRP A 209 8.87 7.24 22.80
CA TRP A 209 8.37 8.27 23.71
C TRP A 209 7.26 7.75 24.60
N ASN A 210 6.33 7.00 24.07
CA ASN A 210 5.22 6.46 24.87
C ASN A 210 5.73 5.50 25.96
N MET A 211 6.66 4.60 25.63
CA MET A 211 7.28 3.70 26.62
C MET A 211 8.07 4.48 27.68
N PHE A 212 8.82 5.50 27.26
CA PHE A 212 9.55 6.36 28.20
C PHE A 212 8.61 7.11 29.16
N LEU A 213 7.53 7.69 28.63
CA LEU A 213 6.53 8.37 29.44
C LEU A 213 5.76 7.40 30.35
N TYR A 214 5.56 6.18 29.92
CA TYR A 214 5.01 5.10 30.76
C TYR A 214 5.94 4.76 31.92
N ASP A 215 7.23 4.62 31.68
CA ASP A 215 8.23 4.37 32.73
C ASP A 215 8.30 5.52 33.75
N LEU A 216 8.01 6.74 33.33
CA LEU A 216 7.89 7.92 34.21
C LEU A 216 6.52 8.04 34.88
N GLY A 217 5.55 7.18 34.59
CA GLY A 217 4.19 7.25 35.14
C GLY A 217 3.34 8.38 34.58
N VAL A 218 3.71 8.98 33.46
CA VAL A 218 2.96 10.06 32.79
C VAL A 218 1.77 9.51 32.01
N VAL A 219 1.91 8.36 31.38
CA VAL A 219 0.85 7.67 30.64
C VAL A 219 0.55 6.31 31.23
N CYS A 220 -0.67 5.82 31.07
CA CYS A 220 -1.15 4.59 31.68
C CYS A 220 -0.91 3.32 30.82
N GLU A 221 -0.56 3.48 29.56
CA GLU A 221 -0.33 2.36 28.62
C GLU A 221 1.09 2.37 28.07
N PRO A 222 1.78 1.22 27.99
CA PRO A 222 3.14 1.14 27.45
C PRO A 222 3.16 1.28 25.91
N GLU A 223 2.12 0.85 25.21
CA GLU A 223 2.03 0.93 23.74
C GLU A 223 1.08 2.05 23.31
N PRO A 224 1.47 2.91 22.35
CA PRO A 224 0.65 4.05 21.95
C PRO A 224 -0.61 3.69 21.18
N PHE A 225 -0.59 2.60 20.42
CA PHE A 225 -1.64 2.25 19.46
C PHE A 225 -2.13 0.82 19.66
N LYS A 226 -3.46 0.60 19.70
CA LYS A 226 -4.09 -0.73 19.73
C LYS A 226 -4.01 -1.43 18.38
N LYS A 227 -4.24 -0.67 17.30
CA LYS A 227 -4.20 -1.16 15.92
C LYS A 227 -3.47 -0.17 15.05
N LEU A 228 -2.45 -0.65 14.34
CA LEU A 228 -1.67 0.12 13.36
C LEU A 228 -1.89 -0.45 11.97
N ILE A 229 -2.24 0.40 11.02
CA ILE A 229 -2.34 0.07 9.60
C ILE A 229 -1.47 1.04 8.81
N ASN A 230 -0.53 0.49 8.06
CA ASN A 230 0.32 1.26 7.16
C ASN A 230 -0.14 1.08 5.71
N GLN A 231 -0.52 2.18 5.05
CA GLN A 231 -0.81 2.15 3.63
C GLN A 231 0.46 1.87 2.83
N GLY A 232 0.32 1.01 1.82
CA GLY A 232 1.36 0.82 0.81
C GLY A 232 1.53 2.07 -0.05
N MET A 233 2.72 2.25 -0.60
CA MET A 233 3.01 3.38 -1.49
C MET A 233 2.39 3.17 -2.87
N ILE A 234 1.90 4.25 -3.47
CA ILE A 234 1.61 4.30 -4.89
C ILE A 234 2.95 4.53 -5.61
N GLN A 235 3.30 3.61 -6.50
CA GLN A 235 4.56 3.61 -7.24
C GLN A 235 4.36 4.19 -8.63
N GLY A 236 5.39 4.83 -9.17
CA GLY A 236 5.40 5.32 -10.55
C GLY A 236 5.81 4.22 -11.52
N ARG A 237 5.31 4.32 -12.73
CA ARG A 237 5.86 3.59 -13.87
C ARG A 237 6.91 4.48 -14.51
N SER A 238 8.20 4.14 -14.33
CA SER A 238 9.29 4.79 -15.04
C SER A 238 9.39 4.25 -16.46
N ASN A 239 9.70 5.12 -17.39
CA ASN A 239 10.05 4.75 -18.74
C ASN A 239 11.53 5.04 -19.01
N PHE A 240 12.14 4.24 -19.87
CA PHE A 240 13.56 4.32 -20.17
C PHE A 240 13.81 4.46 -21.65
N VAL A 241 14.78 5.31 -21.99
CA VAL A 241 15.42 5.33 -23.29
C VAL A 241 16.84 4.78 -23.18
N TYR A 242 17.34 4.18 -24.23
CA TYR A 242 18.64 3.49 -24.27
C TYR A 242 19.60 4.23 -25.19
N ARG A 243 20.51 5.01 -24.59
CA ARG A 243 21.54 5.73 -25.34
C ARG A 243 22.71 4.82 -25.65
N ILE A 244 23.14 4.76 -26.91
CA ILE A 244 24.34 4.05 -27.33
C ILE A 244 25.56 4.76 -26.75
N VAL A 245 26.43 4.00 -26.07
CA VAL A 245 27.59 4.55 -25.36
C VAL A 245 28.46 5.39 -26.30
N GLY A 246 28.84 6.60 -25.85
CA GLY A 246 29.66 7.53 -26.60
C GLY A 246 28.96 8.30 -27.72
N THR A 247 27.67 8.19 -27.89
CA THR A 247 26.89 8.87 -28.94
C THR A 247 25.68 9.64 -28.37
N ASN A 248 24.96 10.40 -29.23
CA ASN A 248 23.64 10.95 -28.93
C ASN A 248 22.54 10.20 -29.69
N THR A 249 22.77 8.91 -29.96
CA THR A 249 21.81 8.02 -30.65
C THR A 249 21.12 7.11 -29.63
N TYR A 250 19.82 6.99 -29.75
CA TYR A 250 18.95 6.22 -28.85
C TYR A 250 18.34 5.06 -29.61
N VAL A 251 18.43 3.85 -29.04
CA VAL A 251 17.91 2.63 -29.66
C VAL A 251 16.65 2.16 -28.93
N SER A 252 15.63 1.74 -29.69
CA SER A 252 14.39 1.18 -29.17
C SER A 252 14.63 -0.07 -28.29
N ALA A 253 13.81 -0.28 -27.27
CA ALA A 253 13.98 -1.31 -26.25
C ALA A 253 14.16 -2.73 -26.82
N GLY A 254 13.41 -3.11 -27.88
CA GLY A 254 13.53 -4.42 -28.52
C GLY A 254 14.84 -4.65 -29.27
N LEU A 255 15.56 -3.58 -29.62
CA LEU A 255 16.82 -3.62 -30.34
C LEU A 255 18.05 -3.41 -29.45
N LYS A 256 17.87 -3.08 -28.17
CA LYS A 256 18.97 -2.68 -27.26
C LYS A 256 20.06 -3.72 -27.10
N SER A 257 19.72 -5.00 -27.22
CA SER A 257 20.69 -6.10 -27.09
C SER A 257 21.77 -6.13 -28.20
N GLN A 258 21.57 -5.36 -29.26
CA GLN A 258 22.51 -5.25 -30.39
C GLN A 258 23.58 -4.16 -30.16
N TYR A 259 23.46 -3.38 -29.10
CA TYR A 259 24.31 -2.22 -28.82
C TYR A 259 24.74 -2.20 -27.36
N GLU A 260 25.88 -1.60 -27.09
CA GLU A 260 26.25 -1.23 -25.72
C GLU A 260 25.52 0.06 -25.36
N THR A 261 24.64 0.01 -24.37
CA THR A 261 23.71 1.12 -24.05
C THR A 261 23.76 1.55 -22.60
N THR A 262 23.49 2.83 -22.37
CA THR A 262 23.16 3.39 -21.04
C THR A 262 21.66 3.65 -20.97
N GLU A 263 21.01 3.14 -19.91
CA GLU A 263 19.62 3.37 -19.62
C GLU A 263 19.43 4.75 -18.98
N ILE A 264 18.46 5.52 -19.46
CA ILE A 264 18.15 6.87 -19.00
C ILE A 264 16.65 6.98 -18.77
N HIS A 265 16.25 7.45 -17.59
CA HIS A 265 14.87 7.76 -17.29
C HIS A 265 14.35 8.88 -18.19
N VAL A 266 13.12 8.76 -18.63
CA VAL A 266 12.45 9.77 -19.48
C VAL A 266 11.12 10.17 -18.84
N ASP A 267 10.75 11.44 -19.05
CA ASP A 267 9.50 11.99 -18.53
C ASP A 267 8.29 11.19 -19.03
N VAL A 268 7.48 10.71 -18.10
CA VAL A 268 6.30 9.88 -18.42
C VAL A 268 5.27 10.65 -19.26
N ASN A 269 5.28 11.98 -19.23
CA ASN A 269 4.34 12.81 -19.99
C ASN A 269 4.64 12.85 -21.50
N ILE A 270 5.85 12.48 -21.91
CA ILE A 270 6.24 12.37 -23.33
C ILE A 270 6.27 10.93 -23.84
N VAL A 271 5.72 9.98 -23.05
CA VAL A 271 5.60 8.56 -23.43
C VAL A 271 4.13 8.16 -23.38
N LYS A 272 3.63 7.57 -24.45
CA LYS A 272 2.26 7.06 -24.51
C LYS A 272 2.24 5.61 -25.00
N ASN A 273 1.70 4.72 -24.16
CA ASN A 273 1.69 3.26 -24.46
C ASN A 273 3.10 2.73 -24.79
N ASP A 274 4.09 3.12 -24.00
CA ASP A 274 5.50 2.82 -24.17
C ASP A 274 6.14 3.39 -25.45
N ILE A 275 5.43 4.20 -26.22
CA ILE A 275 5.94 4.88 -27.41
C ILE A 275 6.38 6.28 -27.02
N LEU A 276 7.66 6.58 -27.26
CA LEU A 276 8.25 7.90 -27.04
C LEU A 276 7.78 8.88 -28.11
N ASP A 277 7.39 10.08 -27.70
CA ASP A 277 7.32 11.24 -28.57
C ASP A 277 8.75 11.78 -28.78
N THR A 278 9.37 11.42 -29.88
CA THR A 278 10.76 11.76 -30.21
C THR A 278 10.98 13.25 -30.39
N GLU A 279 9.97 13.99 -30.85
CA GLU A 279 10.05 15.44 -31.01
C GLU A 279 9.93 16.16 -29.65
N ALA A 280 9.05 15.68 -28.77
CA ALA A 280 8.97 16.16 -27.41
C ALA A 280 10.26 15.87 -26.64
N PHE A 281 10.87 14.70 -26.85
CA PHE A 281 12.16 14.33 -26.22
C PHE A 281 13.29 15.26 -26.62
N ARG A 282 13.42 15.63 -27.92
CA ARG A 282 14.43 16.60 -28.37
C ARG A 282 14.25 17.97 -27.74
N LYS A 283 13.04 18.35 -27.36
CA LYS A 283 12.71 19.63 -26.73
C LYS A 283 12.77 19.59 -25.19
N TRP A 284 12.81 18.42 -24.61
CA TRP A 284 12.72 18.22 -23.16
C TRP A 284 13.95 18.75 -22.43
N MET A 285 15.16 18.46 -22.95
CA MET A 285 16.39 19.00 -22.39
C MET A 285 17.36 19.41 -23.52
N PRO A 286 18.19 20.44 -23.30
CA PRO A 286 19.13 20.93 -24.32
C PRO A 286 20.08 19.84 -24.87
N ASP A 287 20.49 18.91 -24.02
CA ASP A 287 21.43 17.83 -24.37
C ASP A 287 20.82 16.81 -25.35
N TYR A 288 19.51 16.82 -25.55
CA TYR A 288 18.78 15.91 -26.44
C TYR A 288 18.34 16.55 -27.75
N ALA A 289 18.68 17.83 -27.99
CA ALA A 289 18.22 18.57 -29.16
C ALA A 289 18.61 17.88 -30.50
N ASP A 290 19.81 17.29 -30.55
CA ASP A 290 20.35 16.58 -31.71
C ASP A 290 20.20 15.05 -31.58
N ALA A 291 19.28 14.56 -30.76
CA ALA A 291 19.09 13.12 -30.55
C ALA A 291 18.67 12.40 -31.83
N GLU A 292 19.34 11.32 -32.16
CA GLU A 292 18.99 10.39 -33.24
C GLU A 292 18.32 9.15 -32.67
N PHE A 293 17.43 8.51 -33.44
CA PHE A 293 16.66 7.38 -32.97
C PHE A 293 16.73 6.19 -33.92
N ILE A 294 17.05 5.01 -33.39
CA ILE A 294 16.92 3.73 -34.07
C ILE A 294 15.58 3.13 -33.65
N LEU A 295 14.64 3.14 -34.59
CA LEU A 295 13.25 2.80 -34.37
C LEU A 295 12.99 1.31 -34.61
N GLU A 296 11.95 0.80 -33.96
CA GLU A 296 11.39 -0.53 -34.14
C GLU A 296 10.01 -0.36 -34.79
N ASP A 297 9.84 -0.88 -35.99
CA ASP A 297 8.64 -0.72 -36.82
C ASP A 297 8.15 0.75 -36.94
N GLY A 298 9.08 1.67 -37.11
CA GLY A 298 8.81 3.09 -37.27
C GLY A 298 8.44 3.84 -35.98
N LYS A 299 8.60 3.21 -34.81
CA LYS A 299 8.31 3.78 -33.49
C LYS A 299 9.51 3.58 -32.56
N TYR A 300 9.67 4.49 -31.61
CA TYR A 300 10.60 4.29 -30.51
C TYR A 300 9.85 3.70 -29.33
N ILE A 301 10.17 2.46 -28.97
CA ILE A 301 9.58 1.77 -27.81
C ILE A 301 10.50 1.96 -26.61
N CYS A 302 9.98 2.52 -25.53
CA CYS A 302 10.67 2.66 -24.25
C CYS A 302 10.69 1.32 -23.47
N GLY A 303 11.73 1.13 -22.68
CA GLY A 303 11.65 0.19 -21.56
C GLY A 303 10.82 0.78 -20.42
N TRP A 304 10.47 -0.06 -19.44
CA TRP A 304 9.74 0.40 -18.26
C TRP A 304 10.04 -0.45 -17.01
N ALA A 305 9.88 0.18 -15.85
CA ALA A 305 9.89 -0.50 -14.55
C ALA A 305 8.95 0.21 -13.58
N VAL A 306 8.51 -0.53 -12.56
CA VAL A 306 7.76 0.04 -11.44
C VAL A 306 8.74 0.47 -10.37
N GLU A 307 8.75 1.76 -10.04
CA GLU A 307 9.69 2.37 -9.10
C GLU A 307 8.97 3.35 -8.17
N LYS A 308 9.66 3.77 -7.12
CA LYS A 308 9.18 4.86 -6.26
C LYS A 308 9.02 6.14 -7.10
N MET A 309 7.89 6.82 -6.95
CA MET A 309 7.71 8.14 -7.58
C MET A 309 8.73 9.14 -7.03
N SER A 310 9.50 9.76 -7.92
CA SER A 310 10.40 10.85 -7.57
C SER A 310 10.66 11.78 -8.76
N LYS A 311 10.96 13.04 -8.48
CA LYS A 311 11.28 14.03 -9.53
C LYS A 311 12.51 13.61 -10.36
N SER A 312 13.49 12.96 -9.73
CA SER A 312 14.72 12.51 -10.42
C SER A 312 14.51 11.32 -11.35
N MET A 313 13.40 10.59 -11.19
CA MET A 313 13.03 9.46 -12.06
C MET A 313 11.99 9.85 -13.11
N PHE A 314 11.54 11.11 -13.13
CA PHE A 314 10.57 11.66 -14.09
C PHE A 314 9.29 10.83 -14.23
N ASN A 315 8.87 10.17 -13.15
CA ASN A 315 7.74 9.26 -13.09
C ASN A 315 6.62 9.74 -12.14
N VAL A 316 6.65 11.01 -11.78
CA VAL A 316 5.65 11.62 -10.88
C VAL A 316 4.37 11.90 -11.65
N VAL A 317 3.24 11.45 -11.10
CA VAL A 317 1.91 11.86 -11.53
C VAL A 317 1.41 12.95 -10.59
N ASN A 318 1.07 14.12 -11.14
CA ASN A 318 0.56 15.23 -10.35
C ASN A 318 -0.95 15.04 -10.11
N PRO A 319 -1.41 15.01 -8.84
CA PRO A 319 -2.84 14.92 -8.52
C PRO A 319 -3.68 16.02 -9.15
N ASP A 320 -3.15 17.26 -9.25
CA ASP A 320 -3.89 18.40 -9.81
C ASP A 320 -4.24 18.15 -11.28
N ASP A 321 -3.32 17.62 -12.08
CA ASP A 321 -3.53 17.30 -13.49
C ASP A 321 -4.61 16.20 -13.66
N ILE A 322 -4.61 15.23 -12.75
CA ILE A 322 -5.62 14.16 -12.75
C ILE A 322 -6.99 14.70 -12.33
N ILE A 323 -7.03 15.58 -11.34
CA ILE A 323 -8.28 16.23 -10.89
C ILE A 323 -8.87 17.10 -12.00
N GLU A 324 -8.05 17.84 -12.72
CA GLU A 324 -8.51 18.67 -13.85
C GLU A 324 -9.10 17.81 -14.98
N GLN A 325 -8.50 16.65 -15.27
CA GLN A 325 -8.94 15.76 -16.35
C GLN A 325 -10.16 14.89 -15.98
N PHE A 326 -10.20 14.36 -14.77
CA PHE A 326 -11.15 13.31 -14.37
C PHE A 326 -12.02 13.67 -13.16
N GLY A 327 -11.68 14.73 -12.43
CA GLY A 327 -12.34 15.12 -11.19
C GLY A 327 -11.78 14.42 -9.94
N ALA A 328 -11.91 15.10 -8.80
CA ALA A 328 -11.37 14.63 -7.51
C ALA A 328 -11.98 13.29 -7.06
N ASP A 329 -13.28 13.09 -7.25
CA ASP A 329 -13.95 11.84 -6.88
C ASP A 329 -13.44 10.63 -7.67
N THR A 330 -13.09 10.84 -8.95
CA THR A 330 -12.49 9.79 -9.77
C THR A 330 -11.11 9.41 -9.24
N LEU A 331 -10.26 10.40 -8.90
CA LEU A 331 -8.95 10.16 -8.31
C LEU A 331 -9.07 9.37 -7.00
N ARG A 332 -9.92 9.82 -6.07
CA ARG A 332 -10.15 9.16 -4.77
C ARG A 332 -10.56 7.70 -4.92
N LEU A 333 -11.57 7.45 -5.76
CA LEU A 333 -12.04 6.09 -6.03
C LEU A 333 -10.95 5.24 -6.68
N TYR A 334 -10.17 5.81 -7.60
CA TYR A 334 -9.12 5.07 -8.29
C TYR A 334 -7.98 4.67 -7.37
N GLU A 335 -7.53 5.56 -6.48
CA GLU A 335 -6.51 5.23 -5.47
C GLU A 335 -6.95 4.07 -4.56
N MET A 336 -8.22 4.06 -4.15
CA MET A 336 -8.79 2.96 -3.37
C MET A 336 -8.93 1.68 -4.20
N PHE A 337 -9.23 1.79 -5.50
CA PHE A 337 -9.44 0.65 -6.41
C PHE A 337 -8.15 -0.08 -6.78
N LEU A 338 -7.00 0.59 -6.82
CA LEU A 338 -5.72 0.05 -7.28
C LEU A 338 -5.29 -1.28 -6.62
N GLY A 339 -5.72 -1.53 -5.38
CA GLY A 339 -5.42 -2.78 -4.67
C GLY A 339 -5.61 -2.68 -3.16
N PRO A 340 -5.26 -3.75 -2.42
CA PRO A 340 -5.35 -3.75 -0.97
C PRO A 340 -4.61 -2.59 -0.33
N LEU A 341 -5.14 -2.03 0.77
CA LEU A 341 -4.65 -0.80 1.39
C LEU A 341 -3.16 -0.88 1.75
N GLU A 342 -2.71 -1.99 2.31
CA GLU A 342 -1.33 -2.17 2.79
C GLU A 342 -0.32 -2.55 1.68
N ALA A 343 -0.80 -2.90 0.48
CA ALA A 343 0.06 -3.29 -0.62
C ALA A 343 0.62 -2.07 -1.39
N HIS A 344 1.88 -2.15 -1.82
CA HIS A 344 2.42 -1.22 -2.80
C HIS A 344 1.72 -1.44 -4.15
N LYS A 345 1.41 -0.36 -4.86
CA LYS A 345 0.57 -0.38 -6.06
C LYS A 345 1.19 0.47 -7.16
N PRO A 346 1.36 -0.06 -8.38
CA PRO A 346 1.76 0.77 -9.49
C PRO A 346 0.59 1.67 -9.92
N TRP A 347 0.86 2.94 -10.18
CA TRP A 347 -0.07 3.82 -10.85
C TRP A 347 -0.19 3.46 -12.33
N ASP A 348 -1.42 3.33 -12.82
CA ASP A 348 -1.73 3.16 -14.24
C ASP A 348 -2.74 4.23 -14.67
N THR A 349 -2.28 5.20 -15.45
CA THR A 349 -3.12 6.31 -15.94
C THR A 349 -4.25 5.82 -16.85
N GLN A 350 -4.16 4.65 -17.47
CA GLN A 350 -5.23 4.11 -18.31
C GLN A 350 -6.37 3.51 -17.49
N GLY A 351 -6.05 2.94 -16.33
CA GLY A 351 -7.04 2.29 -15.46
C GLY A 351 -8.08 3.26 -14.88
N ILE A 352 -7.73 4.55 -14.72
CA ILE A 352 -8.61 5.57 -14.12
C ILE A 352 -9.88 5.83 -14.96
N ASP A 353 -9.79 5.68 -16.27
CA ASP A 353 -10.92 5.90 -17.21
C ASP A 353 -12.11 4.97 -16.91
N GLY A 354 -11.84 3.75 -16.43
CA GLY A 354 -12.88 2.81 -15.99
C GLY A 354 -13.69 3.34 -14.80
N VAL A 355 -13.03 3.96 -13.84
CA VAL A 355 -13.66 4.56 -12.65
C VAL A 355 -14.42 5.83 -13.04
N TYR A 356 -13.86 6.66 -13.92
CA TYR A 356 -14.54 7.83 -14.45
C TYR A 356 -15.86 7.49 -15.17
N LYS A 357 -15.84 6.45 -16.02
CA LYS A 357 -17.03 5.94 -16.71
C LYS A 357 -18.06 5.38 -15.72
N PHE A 358 -17.61 4.74 -14.64
CA PHE A 358 -18.48 4.26 -13.58
C PHE A 358 -19.23 5.41 -12.90
N LEU A 359 -18.55 6.48 -12.47
CA LEU A 359 -19.20 7.64 -11.85
C LEU A 359 -20.21 8.29 -12.77
N ARG A 360 -19.90 8.45 -14.05
CA ARG A 360 -20.86 8.94 -15.05
C ARG A 360 -22.08 8.01 -15.21
N LYS A 361 -21.91 6.71 -15.08
CA LYS A 361 -23.00 5.75 -15.12
C LYS A 361 -23.84 5.81 -13.84
N PHE A 362 -23.19 5.95 -12.68
CA PHE A 362 -23.86 6.13 -11.40
C PHE A 362 -24.74 7.41 -11.42
N TRP A 363 -24.20 8.53 -11.86
CA TRP A 363 -24.93 9.79 -12.05
C TRP A 363 -26.20 9.60 -12.90
N ARG A 364 -26.08 8.83 -14.00
CA ARG A 364 -27.21 8.61 -14.93
C ARG A 364 -28.36 7.80 -14.32
N LEU A 365 -28.18 7.11 -13.21
CA LEU A 365 -29.31 6.44 -12.52
C LEU A 365 -30.34 7.44 -12.01
N PHE A 366 -29.95 8.68 -11.78
CA PHE A 366 -30.80 9.75 -11.24
C PHE A 366 -31.44 10.62 -12.34
N LEU A 367 -31.14 10.33 -13.60
CA LEU A 367 -31.58 11.15 -14.73
C LEU A 367 -32.49 10.37 -15.68
N ASN A 368 -33.42 11.12 -16.29
CA ASN A 368 -34.12 10.71 -17.50
C ASN A 368 -33.73 11.68 -18.63
N GLY A 369 -32.83 11.24 -19.52
CA GLY A 369 -32.15 12.14 -20.44
C GLY A 369 -31.17 13.07 -19.68
N GLU A 370 -31.44 14.37 -19.66
CA GLU A 370 -30.66 15.38 -18.93
C GLU A 370 -31.36 15.87 -17.65
N GLU A 371 -32.62 15.49 -17.45
CA GLU A 371 -33.43 15.96 -16.33
C GLU A 371 -33.33 15.00 -15.12
N PHE A 372 -33.24 15.57 -13.91
CA PHE A 372 -33.28 14.81 -12.67
C PHE A 372 -34.66 14.15 -12.53
N SER A 373 -34.67 12.83 -12.38
CA SER A 373 -35.91 12.03 -12.40
C SER A 373 -35.81 10.86 -11.43
N VAL A 374 -36.15 11.11 -10.18
CA VAL A 374 -36.24 10.09 -9.13
C VAL A 374 -37.68 9.89 -8.74
N SER A 375 -38.13 8.63 -8.65
CA SER A 375 -39.49 8.22 -8.36
C SER A 375 -39.66 7.78 -6.91
N ASP A 376 -40.80 8.09 -6.30
CA ASP A 376 -41.19 7.63 -4.96
C ASP A 376 -41.97 6.30 -5.00
N GLU A 377 -41.97 5.58 -6.14
CA GLU A 377 -42.58 4.26 -6.26
C GLU A 377 -41.91 3.25 -5.34
N VAL A 378 -42.73 2.26 -4.93
CA VAL A 378 -42.23 1.17 -4.09
C VAL A 378 -41.24 0.29 -4.87
N PRO A 379 -40.04 0.04 -4.32
CA PRO A 379 -39.05 -0.81 -4.96
C PRO A 379 -39.53 -2.26 -5.16
N THR A 380 -39.04 -2.87 -6.22
CA THR A 380 -39.22 -4.32 -6.43
C THR A 380 -38.31 -5.12 -5.48
N LYS A 381 -38.60 -6.40 -5.35
CA LYS A 381 -37.80 -7.32 -4.54
C LYS A 381 -36.38 -7.44 -5.05
N GLU A 382 -36.20 -7.43 -6.37
CA GLU A 382 -34.90 -7.49 -7.05
C GLU A 382 -34.07 -6.23 -6.78
N GLU A 383 -34.68 -5.04 -6.84
CA GLU A 383 -34.01 -3.78 -6.54
C GLU A 383 -33.56 -3.70 -5.08
N LEU A 384 -34.43 -4.12 -4.14
CA LEU A 384 -34.09 -4.21 -2.72
C LEU A 384 -32.94 -5.20 -2.48
N LYS A 385 -32.95 -6.35 -3.15
CA LYS A 385 -31.87 -7.33 -3.05
C LYS A 385 -30.52 -6.75 -3.50
N VAL A 386 -30.50 -6.05 -4.63
CA VAL A 386 -29.29 -5.39 -5.13
C VAL A 386 -28.77 -4.36 -4.13
N LEU A 387 -29.63 -3.50 -3.59
CA LEU A 387 -29.27 -2.50 -2.59
C LEU A 387 -28.68 -3.16 -1.33
N HIS A 388 -29.43 -4.04 -0.68
CA HIS A 388 -29.03 -4.60 0.61
C HIS A 388 -27.79 -5.51 0.51
N LYS A 389 -27.62 -6.23 -0.60
CA LYS A 389 -26.39 -6.98 -0.90
C LYS A 389 -25.17 -6.04 -1.00
N THR A 390 -25.35 -4.90 -1.65
CA THR A 390 -24.30 -3.90 -1.79
C THR A 390 -23.98 -3.26 -0.46
N LEU A 391 -24.97 -2.80 0.31
CA LEU A 391 -24.76 -2.19 1.62
C LEU A 391 -24.03 -3.15 2.58
N LYS A 392 -24.45 -4.41 2.66
CA LYS A 392 -23.75 -5.46 3.45
C LYS A 392 -22.28 -5.60 3.06
N LYS A 393 -22.01 -5.60 1.76
CA LYS A 393 -20.62 -5.69 1.26
C LYS A 393 -19.81 -4.46 1.60
N ILE A 394 -20.36 -3.26 1.44
CA ILE A 394 -19.66 -2.00 1.71
C ILE A 394 -19.35 -1.84 3.20
N GLU A 395 -20.32 -2.11 4.08
CA GLU A 395 -20.12 -2.09 5.52
C GLU A 395 -18.98 -3.03 5.93
N PHE A 396 -19.03 -4.30 5.48
CA PHE A 396 -17.96 -5.26 5.73
C PHE A 396 -16.60 -4.78 5.22
N ASP A 397 -16.55 -4.21 4.03
CA ASP A 397 -15.31 -3.74 3.42
C ASP A 397 -14.70 -2.54 4.17
N ILE A 398 -15.53 -1.62 4.64
CA ILE A 398 -15.10 -0.48 5.44
C ILE A 398 -14.51 -0.96 6.77
N GLU A 399 -15.21 -1.84 7.48
CA GLU A 399 -14.75 -2.40 8.76
C GLU A 399 -13.43 -3.18 8.64
N ASN A 400 -13.21 -3.82 7.48
CA ASN A 400 -12.03 -4.63 7.21
C ASN A 400 -10.96 -3.93 6.34
N PHE A 401 -11.10 -2.63 6.07
CA PHE A 401 -10.19 -1.84 5.24
C PHE A 401 -9.97 -2.41 3.83
N SER A 402 -10.98 -3.11 3.30
CA SER A 402 -10.97 -3.73 1.97
C SER A 402 -11.57 -2.80 0.90
N PHE A 403 -11.18 -1.53 0.91
CA PHE A 403 -11.78 -0.49 0.05
C PHE A 403 -11.71 -0.81 -1.43
N ASN A 404 -10.68 -1.55 -1.86
CA ASN A 404 -10.51 -1.96 -3.26
C ASN A 404 -11.61 -2.92 -3.74
N THR A 405 -12.33 -3.61 -2.86
CA THR A 405 -13.45 -4.49 -3.22
C THR A 405 -14.80 -3.78 -3.15
N SER A 406 -14.89 -2.66 -2.45
CA SER A 406 -16.09 -1.81 -2.41
C SER A 406 -16.42 -1.21 -3.78
N ILE A 407 -15.39 -0.75 -4.50
CA ILE A 407 -15.59 -0.04 -5.78
C ILE A 407 -16.19 -0.97 -6.84
N PRO A 408 -15.67 -2.20 -7.08
CA PRO A 408 -16.37 -3.17 -7.91
C PRO A 408 -17.79 -3.50 -7.44
N ALA A 409 -18.05 -3.52 -6.12
CA ALA A 409 -19.40 -3.74 -5.61
C ALA A 409 -20.36 -2.62 -6.02
N PHE A 410 -19.93 -1.35 -5.93
CA PHE A 410 -20.69 -0.22 -6.45
C PHE A 410 -20.88 -0.28 -7.97
N MET A 411 -19.85 -0.69 -8.73
CA MET A 411 -19.95 -0.86 -10.18
C MET A 411 -20.98 -1.94 -10.57
N ILE A 412 -20.97 -3.06 -9.89
CA ILE A 412 -21.95 -4.16 -10.08
C ILE A 412 -23.36 -3.66 -9.76
N CYS A 413 -23.55 -3.04 -8.58
CA CYS A 413 -24.82 -2.47 -8.16
C CYS A 413 -25.38 -1.50 -9.21
N THR A 414 -24.55 -0.55 -9.68
CA THR A 414 -24.93 0.42 -10.69
C THR A 414 -25.36 -0.26 -12.00
N ASN A 415 -24.65 -1.33 -12.40
CA ASN A 415 -24.99 -2.08 -13.61
C ASN A 415 -26.31 -2.84 -13.47
N GLU A 416 -26.52 -3.49 -12.32
CA GLU A 416 -27.75 -4.24 -12.03
C GLU A 416 -28.97 -3.29 -11.96
N LEU A 417 -28.86 -2.16 -11.23
CA LEU A 417 -29.93 -1.16 -11.16
C LEU A 417 -30.24 -0.51 -12.51
N ALA A 418 -29.22 -0.23 -13.32
CA ALA A 418 -29.41 0.29 -14.68
C ALA A 418 -30.13 -0.72 -15.59
N ALA A 419 -29.83 -2.02 -15.46
CA ALA A 419 -30.52 -3.09 -16.18
C ALA A 419 -31.99 -3.22 -15.75
N LEU A 420 -32.27 -3.02 -14.46
CA LEU A 420 -33.63 -2.97 -13.89
C LEU A 420 -34.35 -1.66 -14.20
N LYS A 421 -33.67 -0.67 -14.81
CA LYS A 421 -34.19 0.70 -15.03
C LYS A 421 -34.68 1.36 -13.74
N CYS A 422 -34.02 1.06 -12.63
CA CYS A 422 -34.38 1.58 -11.32
C CYS A 422 -34.02 3.07 -11.21
N ASN A 423 -35.02 3.90 -10.87
CA ASN A 423 -34.88 5.31 -10.53
C ASN A 423 -35.53 5.66 -9.19
N LYS A 424 -35.71 4.67 -8.30
CA LYS A 424 -36.51 4.81 -7.09
C LYS A 424 -35.73 5.41 -5.94
N ARG A 425 -36.27 6.46 -5.31
CA ARG A 425 -35.65 7.16 -4.16
C ARG A 425 -35.21 6.19 -3.07
N ALA A 426 -36.09 5.28 -2.67
CA ALA A 426 -35.82 4.31 -1.60
C ALA A 426 -34.62 3.38 -1.89
N ILE A 427 -34.15 3.31 -3.15
CA ILE A 427 -32.96 2.56 -3.55
C ILE A 427 -31.77 3.50 -3.73
N LEU A 428 -31.96 4.62 -4.41
CA LEU A 428 -30.87 5.50 -4.84
C LEU A 428 -30.32 6.38 -3.70
N GLU A 429 -31.21 6.86 -2.81
CA GLU A 429 -30.80 7.72 -1.69
C GLU A 429 -29.86 7.00 -0.69
N PRO A 430 -30.12 5.76 -0.24
CA PRO A 430 -29.16 5.01 0.57
C PRO A 430 -27.81 4.78 -0.13
N LEU A 431 -27.80 4.63 -1.46
CA LEU A 431 -26.54 4.46 -2.21
C LEU A 431 -25.73 5.76 -2.28
N VAL A 432 -26.38 6.93 -2.29
CA VAL A 432 -25.70 8.23 -2.19
C VAL A 432 -24.96 8.33 -0.86
N VAL A 433 -25.61 7.96 0.23
CA VAL A 433 -24.97 7.95 1.56
C VAL A 433 -23.82 6.94 1.60
N ALA A 434 -24.00 5.74 1.05
CA ALA A 434 -22.99 4.70 1.08
C ALA A 434 -21.73 5.05 0.26
N ILE A 435 -21.88 5.78 -0.87
CA ILE A 435 -20.76 6.17 -1.72
C ILE A 435 -20.05 7.46 -1.24
N ALA A 436 -20.69 8.26 -0.38
CA ALA A 436 -20.16 9.56 0.05
C ALA A 436 -18.72 9.50 0.63
N PRO A 437 -18.30 8.52 1.43
CA PRO A 437 -16.91 8.42 1.90
C PRO A 437 -15.89 8.25 0.77
N TYR A 438 -16.29 7.65 -0.35
CA TYR A 438 -15.45 7.38 -1.51
C TYR A 438 -15.47 8.52 -2.53
N ALA A 439 -16.64 9.09 -2.80
CA ALA A 439 -16.88 10.11 -3.81
C ALA A 439 -17.78 11.25 -3.24
N PRO A 440 -17.21 12.09 -2.34
CA PRO A 440 -17.99 13.06 -1.58
C PRO A 440 -18.68 14.13 -2.45
N HIS A 441 -18.04 14.59 -3.53
CA HIS A 441 -18.60 15.70 -4.31
C HIS A 441 -19.84 15.28 -5.10
N ILE A 442 -19.79 14.15 -5.81
CA ILE A 442 -20.96 13.64 -6.53
C ILE A 442 -22.08 13.23 -5.55
N ALA A 443 -21.71 12.70 -4.40
CA ALA A 443 -22.68 12.33 -3.37
C ALA A 443 -23.40 13.55 -2.80
N GLU A 444 -22.67 14.61 -2.47
CA GLU A 444 -23.23 15.86 -1.95
C GLU A 444 -24.18 16.51 -2.95
N GLU A 445 -23.79 16.59 -4.25
CA GLU A 445 -24.65 17.15 -5.29
C GLU A 445 -25.94 16.33 -5.46
N LEU A 446 -25.84 15.00 -5.52
CA LEU A 446 -27.00 14.12 -5.61
C LEU A 446 -27.90 14.22 -4.37
N TRP A 447 -27.32 14.39 -3.19
CA TRP A 447 -28.03 14.54 -1.93
C TRP A 447 -28.88 15.83 -1.94
N HIS A 448 -28.31 16.93 -2.41
CA HIS A 448 -29.06 18.19 -2.58
C HIS A 448 -30.14 18.08 -3.66
N LEU A 449 -29.87 17.43 -4.79
CA LEU A 449 -30.87 17.18 -5.84
C LEU A 449 -32.03 16.29 -5.34
N LEU A 450 -31.78 15.42 -4.37
CA LEU A 450 -32.81 14.62 -3.68
C LEU A 450 -33.65 15.46 -2.70
N GLY A 451 -33.31 16.73 -2.47
CA GLY A 451 -34.07 17.69 -1.68
C GLY A 451 -33.60 17.87 -0.24
N HIS A 452 -32.42 17.36 0.13
CA HIS A 452 -31.84 17.56 1.45
C HIS A 452 -31.11 18.90 1.54
N ALA A 453 -31.31 19.64 2.63
CA ALA A 453 -30.65 20.93 2.88
C ALA A 453 -29.32 20.78 3.62
N GLU A 454 -29.21 19.76 4.45
CA GLU A 454 -28.01 19.46 5.23
C GLU A 454 -27.03 18.61 4.40
N SER A 455 -25.74 18.65 4.76
CA SER A 455 -24.72 17.85 4.08
C SER A 455 -24.94 16.34 4.24
N VAL A 456 -24.61 15.57 3.20
CA VAL A 456 -24.64 14.11 3.23
C VAL A 456 -23.71 13.53 4.31
N THR A 457 -22.69 14.27 4.75
CA THR A 457 -21.78 13.85 5.81
C THR A 457 -22.46 13.72 7.18
N GLY A 458 -23.59 14.38 7.38
CA GLY A 458 -24.43 14.24 8.58
C GLY A 458 -25.42 13.07 8.54
N ALA A 459 -25.56 12.42 7.38
CA ALA A 459 -26.50 11.32 7.21
C ALA A 459 -25.99 10.03 7.92
N THR A 460 -26.94 9.30 8.50
CA THR A 460 -26.63 7.99 9.10
C THR A 460 -26.38 6.96 8.01
N PHE A 461 -25.32 6.15 8.15
CA PHE A 461 -25.02 5.09 7.21
C PHE A 461 -26.19 4.09 7.10
N PRO A 462 -26.63 3.75 5.88
CA PRO A 462 -27.82 2.94 5.66
C PRO A 462 -27.62 1.50 6.14
N GLN A 463 -28.62 0.98 6.86
CA GLN A 463 -28.60 -0.38 7.37
C GLN A 463 -29.10 -1.37 6.30
N TRP A 464 -28.48 -2.53 6.22
CA TRP A 464 -28.96 -3.63 5.39
C TRP A 464 -29.80 -4.62 6.22
N GLU A 465 -30.70 -5.35 5.57
CA GLU A 465 -31.60 -6.31 6.22
C GLU A 465 -31.50 -7.68 5.55
N GLU A 466 -31.29 -8.72 6.33
CA GLU A 466 -31.16 -10.11 5.86
C GLU A 466 -32.38 -10.60 5.07
N LYS A 467 -33.58 -10.13 5.42
CA LYS A 467 -34.82 -10.52 4.74
C LYS A 467 -34.84 -10.26 3.22
N TYR A 468 -34.04 -9.26 2.76
CA TYR A 468 -33.91 -8.94 1.33
C TYR A 468 -32.82 -9.75 0.63
N LEU A 469 -31.96 -10.42 1.38
CA LEU A 469 -30.87 -11.25 0.86
C LEU A 469 -31.24 -12.71 0.67
N VAL A 470 -32.36 -13.12 1.20
CA VAL A 470 -32.85 -14.50 1.07
C VAL A 470 -33.18 -14.78 -0.40
N GLU A 471 -32.53 -15.79 -0.95
CA GLU A 471 -32.85 -16.27 -2.28
C GLU A 471 -34.09 -17.20 -2.22
N ASP A 472 -35.14 -16.85 -2.95
CA ASP A 472 -36.28 -17.70 -3.10
C ASP A 472 -36.13 -18.69 -4.25
N SER A 473 -35.16 -18.44 -5.13
CA SER A 473 -34.95 -19.24 -6.33
C SER A 473 -33.42 -19.46 -6.58
N PHE A 474 -33.14 -20.50 -7.33
CA PHE A 474 -31.80 -20.82 -7.78
C PHE A 474 -31.77 -20.97 -9.31
N GLU A 475 -30.81 -20.32 -9.96
CA GLU A 475 -30.61 -20.40 -11.40
C GLU A 475 -29.75 -21.62 -11.74
N TYR A 476 -30.41 -22.72 -12.09
CA TYR A 476 -29.74 -23.95 -12.47
C TYR A 476 -29.09 -23.82 -13.86
N PRO A 477 -27.75 -23.95 -13.99
CA PRO A 477 -27.16 -24.20 -15.29
C PRO A 477 -27.60 -25.58 -15.79
N VAL A 478 -28.27 -25.61 -16.94
CA VAL A 478 -28.73 -26.83 -17.59
C VAL A 478 -27.74 -27.24 -18.67
N SER A 479 -27.16 -28.43 -18.50
CA SER A 479 -26.20 -29.01 -19.45
C SER A 479 -26.80 -30.19 -20.19
N PHE A 480 -26.40 -30.36 -21.45
CA PHE A 480 -26.67 -31.54 -22.26
C PHE A 480 -25.35 -32.24 -22.57
N ASN A 481 -25.23 -33.50 -22.16
CA ASN A 481 -24.00 -34.30 -22.30
C ASN A 481 -22.76 -33.54 -21.77
N GLY A 482 -22.89 -32.87 -20.60
CA GLY A 482 -21.81 -32.16 -19.92
C GLY A 482 -21.50 -30.74 -20.44
N LYS A 483 -22.20 -30.24 -21.47
CA LYS A 483 -22.05 -28.86 -21.96
C LYS A 483 -23.25 -28.01 -21.55
N VAL A 484 -23.03 -26.94 -20.76
CA VAL A 484 -24.07 -25.99 -20.37
C VAL A 484 -24.66 -25.32 -21.59
N ARG A 485 -26.00 -25.26 -21.67
CA ARG A 485 -26.74 -24.76 -22.83
C ARG A 485 -27.63 -23.57 -22.51
N PHE A 486 -28.29 -23.59 -21.36
CA PHE A 486 -29.12 -22.50 -20.87
C PHE A 486 -29.18 -22.53 -19.34
N LYS A 487 -29.85 -21.57 -18.77
CA LYS A 487 -30.07 -21.45 -17.32
C LYS A 487 -31.57 -21.49 -17.05
N LEU A 488 -31.96 -22.20 -15.99
CA LEU A 488 -33.35 -22.37 -15.56
C LEU A 488 -33.52 -21.87 -14.12
N ASN A 489 -34.34 -20.86 -13.92
CA ASN A 489 -34.63 -20.35 -12.58
C ASN A 489 -35.72 -21.16 -11.93
N MET A 490 -35.45 -21.75 -10.75
CA MET A 490 -36.39 -22.59 -10.01
C MET A 490 -36.45 -22.15 -8.55
N PRO A 491 -37.65 -22.19 -7.90
CA PRO A 491 -37.75 -21.94 -6.47
C PRO A 491 -36.81 -22.85 -5.66
N LEU A 492 -36.21 -22.33 -4.58
CA LEU A 492 -35.36 -23.15 -3.72
C LEU A 492 -36.10 -24.32 -3.05
N THR A 493 -37.42 -24.21 -2.97
CA THR A 493 -38.33 -25.26 -2.47
C THR A 493 -38.70 -26.30 -3.52
N ALA A 494 -38.29 -26.09 -4.79
CA ALA A 494 -38.63 -27.01 -5.88
C ALA A 494 -38.01 -28.39 -5.67
N THR A 495 -38.85 -29.40 -5.81
CA THR A 495 -38.45 -30.80 -5.79
C THR A 495 -37.67 -31.17 -7.05
N GLN A 496 -36.94 -32.29 -6.99
CA GLN A 496 -36.23 -32.77 -8.18
C GLN A 496 -37.19 -33.07 -9.34
N ALA A 497 -38.38 -33.56 -9.06
CA ALA A 497 -39.42 -33.84 -10.05
C ALA A 497 -39.94 -32.57 -10.73
N GLU A 498 -40.10 -31.48 -9.99
CA GLU A 498 -40.52 -30.19 -10.53
C GLU A 498 -39.41 -29.56 -11.39
N ILE A 499 -38.14 -29.68 -10.96
CA ILE A 499 -37.00 -29.22 -11.77
C ILE A 499 -36.91 -30.02 -13.05
N GLU A 500 -37.09 -31.34 -13.00
CA GLU A 500 -37.09 -32.21 -14.19
C GLU A 500 -38.22 -31.84 -15.15
N ALA A 501 -39.41 -31.62 -14.65
CA ALA A 501 -40.57 -31.22 -15.44
C ALA A 501 -40.33 -29.84 -16.10
N ALA A 502 -39.79 -28.88 -15.38
CA ALA A 502 -39.51 -27.55 -15.87
C ALA A 502 -38.41 -27.56 -16.96
N VAL A 503 -37.34 -28.37 -16.80
CA VAL A 503 -36.32 -28.56 -17.85
C VAL A 503 -36.94 -29.14 -19.12
N LYS A 504 -37.82 -30.15 -19.01
CA LYS A 504 -38.49 -30.77 -20.17
C LYS A 504 -39.46 -29.82 -20.86
N ALA A 505 -40.10 -28.94 -20.12
CA ALA A 505 -41.04 -27.94 -20.63
C ALA A 505 -40.38 -26.69 -21.20
N SER A 506 -39.08 -26.46 -20.94
CA SER A 506 -38.38 -25.29 -21.42
C SER A 506 -38.25 -25.27 -22.93
N PRO A 507 -38.62 -24.15 -23.60
CA PRO A 507 -38.41 -23.98 -25.04
C PRO A 507 -36.95 -24.14 -25.48
N GLU A 508 -36.01 -23.73 -24.63
CA GLU A 508 -34.59 -23.86 -24.87
C GLU A 508 -34.16 -25.32 -24.89
N ALA A 509 -34.74 -26.17 -24.04
CA ALA A 509 -34.46 -27.61 -24.02
C ALA A 509 -34.98 -28.29 -25.27
N GLY A 510 -36.09 -27.83 -25.85
CA GLY A 510 -36.70 -28.40 -27.06
C GLY A 510 -35.70 -28.54 -28.23
N LYS A 511 -34.87 -27.54 -28.43
CA LYS A 511 -33.80 -27.53 -29.46
C LYS A 511 -32.78 -28.68 -29.34
N TRP A 512 -32.58 -29.17 -28.11
CA TRP A 512 -31.58 -30.21 -27.79
C TRP A 512 -32.23 -31.59 -27.66
N LEU A 513 -33.55 -31.64 -27.50
CA LEU A 513 -34.34 -32.86 -27.33
C LEU A 513 -34.96 -33.34 -28.65
N GLU A 514 -35.00 -32.49 -29.68
CA GLU A 514 -35.57 -32.83 -30.97
C GLU A 514 -34.88 -34.07 -31.59
N GLY A 515 -35.66 -35.16 -31.75
CA GLY A 515 -35.18 -36.43 -32.29
C GLY A 515 -34.26 -37.24 -31.37
N LYS A 516 -34.23 -36.92 -30.05
CA LYS A 516 -33.37 -37.60 -29.08
C LYS A 516 -34.15 -38.02 -27.82
N GLU A 517 -33.74 -39.15 -27.24
CA GLU A 517 -34.32 -39.61 -25.98
C GLU A 517 -33.46 -39.24 -24.80
N ILE A 518 -34.13 -38.81 -23.71
CA ILE A 518 -33.47 -38.56 -22.42
C ILE A 518 -33.18 -39.91 -21.77
N ARG A 519 -31.90 -40.28 -21.71
CA ARG A 519 -31.47 -41.49 -20.98
C ARG A 519 -31.42 -41.30 -19.49
N LYS A 520 -30.99 -40.12 -19.01
CA LYS A 520 -30.87 -39.81 -17.60
C LYS A 520 -30.84 -38.30 -17.39
N MET A 521 -31.50 -37.83 -16.33
CA MET A 521 -31.34 -36.46 -15.85
C MET A 521 -30.72 -36.51 -14.44
N ILE A 522 -29.59 -35.82 -14.29
CA ILE A 522 -28.84 -35.75 -13.04
C ILE A 522 -29.03 -34.34 -12.50
N ILE A 523 -29.74 -34.21 -11.38
CA ILE A 523 -29.99 -32.94 -10.73
C ILE A 523 -29.18 -32.90 -9.43
N VAL A 524 -28.24 -31.99 -9.37
CA VAL A 524 -27.52 -31.69 -8.15
C VAL A 524 -28.14 -30.44 -7.54
N PRO A 525 -28.84 -30.54 -6.38
CA PRO A 525 -29.52 -29.42 -5.78
C PRO A 525 -28.60 -28.20 -5.58
N LYS A 526 -29.09 -27.02 -5.95
CA LYS A 526 -28.38 -25.74 -5.86
C LYS A 526 -27.01 -25.77 -6.57
N LYS A 527 -26.87 -26.53 -7.68
CA LYS A 527 -25.61 -26.62 -8.41
C LYS A 527 -25.79 -26.71 -9.93
N ILE A 528 -26.36 -27.78 -10.44
CA ILE A 528 -26.47 -28.03 -11.88
C ILE A 528 -27.53 -29.08 -12.21
N VAL A 529 -28.10 -28.97 -13.39
CA VAL A 529 -28.86 -30.06 -14.04
C VAL A 529 -28.07 -30.56 -15.26
N ASN A 530 -27.81 -31.86 -15.33
CA ASN A 530 -27.18 -32.48 -16.51
C ASN A 530 -28.13 -33.49 -17.15
N VAL A 531 -28.53 -33.23 -18.39
CA VAL A 531 -29.39 -34.08 -19.21
C VAL A 531 -28.52 -34.93 -20.12
N VAL A 532 -28.57 -36.23 -19.94
CA VAL A 532 -27.88 -37.19 -20.82
C VAL A 532 -28.85 -37.63 -21.90
N ILE A 533 -28.56 -37.32 -23.14
CA ILE A 533 -29.35 -37.62 -24.32
C ILE A 533 -28.60 -38.58 -25.24
N ALA A 534 -29.36 -39.42 -25.96
CA ALA A 534 -28.84 -40.35 -26.98
C ALA A 534 -29.47 -40.07 -28.33
#